data_13fce86cbdf79467e22887c13b4881bc
#
_entry.id   13fce86cbdf79467e22887c13b4881bc
#
_cell.length_a   1.000
_cell.length_b   1.000
_cell.length_c   1.000
_cell.angle_alpha   90.00
_cell.angle_beta   90.00
_cell.angle_gamma   90.00
#
_symmetry.space_group_name_H-M   'P 1'
#
loop_
_entity.id
_entity.type
_entity.pdbx_description
1 polymer ?
#
loop_
_entity_poly.entity_id
_entity_poly.type
_entity_poly.pdbx_seq_one_letter_code
_entity_poly.pdbx_strand_id
1 'polypeptide(L)'
;MCRDSVECDDEIVARAGMSINDIFDKYGEEHFRDLESEVLASYASCQQTVISCGGGAVLRQKNIDTLKTHSRIILLTASPQTILDRIGDSDDRPKLRGKKNVKAIAEMMAEREKLYQDAADVVVDTDGKTVLQICEEIITLPIAFHGR
;
A
#
# COMPACT_ATOMS: atom_id res chain seq x y z
N MET A 1 2.22 5.95 -19.21
CA MET A 1 2.47 7.40 -19.01
C MET A 1 2.69 7.65 -17.53
N CYS A 2 3.85 8.19 -17.16
CA CYS A 2 4.15 8.51 -15.76
C CYS A 2 3.31 9.70 -15.27
N ARG A 3 2.93 9.68 -14.00
CA ARG A 3 2.15 10.71 -13.32
C ARG A 3 2.87 11.10 -12.04
N ASP A 4 2.60 12.28 -11.49
CA ASP A 4 3.20 12.74 -10.22
C ASP A 4 2.80 11.84 -9.04
N SER A 5 1.59 11.27 -9.08
CA SER A 5 1.11 10.29 -8.10
C SER A 5 0.26 9.21 -8.74
N VAL A 6 0.33 8.01 -8.17
CA VAL A 6 -0.46 6.84 -8.57
C VAL A 6 -1.04 6.20 -7.32
N GLU A 7 -2.35 6.02 -7.29
CA GLU A 7 -3.05 5.20 -6.30
C GLU A 7 -3.32 3.83 -6.94
N CYS A 8 -2.68 2.78 -6.41
CA CYS A 8 -2.73 1.45 -7.02
C CYS A 8 -4.14 0.87 -7.08
N ASP A 9 -4.93 1.06 -6.04
CA ASP A 9 -6.30 0.54 -6.01
C ASP A 9 -7.17 1.17 -7.09
N ASP A 10 -7.04 2.49 -7.32
CA ASP A 10 -7.76 3.20 -8.39
C ASP A 10 -7.34 2.71 -9.77
N GLU A 11 -6.06 2.46 -9.99
CA GLU A 11 -5.55 1.91 -11.24
C GLU A 11 -6.05 0.48 -11.51
N ILE A 12 -6.14 -0.35 -10.48
CA ILE A 12 -6.70 -1.69 -10.58
C ILE A 12 -8.17 -1.62 -10.99
N VAL A 13 -8.95 -0.77 -10.31
CA VAL A 13 -10.38 -0.56 -10.63
C VAL A 13 -10.55 -0.07 -12.07
N ALA A 14 -9.74 0.89 -12.51
CA ALA A 14 -9.79 1.42 -13.85
C ALA A 14 -9.47 0.36 -14.92
N ARG A 15 -8.46 -0.49 -14.69
CA ARG A 15 -8.08 -1.56 -15.63
C ARG A 15 -9.08 -2.71 -15.65
N ALA A 16 -9.60 -3.09 -14.47
CA ALA A 16 -10.57 -4.18 -14.37
C ALA A 16 -11.99 -3.79 -14.80
N GLY A 17 -12.32 -2.51 -14.79
CA GLY A 17 -13.67 -2.02 -15.08
C GLY A 17 -14.70 -2.41 -14.02
N MET A 18 -14.26 -2.74 -12.79
CA MET A 18 -15.10 -3.14 -11.67
C MET A 18 -14.45 -2.82 -10.33
N SER A 19 -15.25 -2.83 -9.25
CA SER A 19 -14.75 -2.57 -7.90
C SER A 19 -13.80 -3.68 -7.42
N ILE A 20 -12.95 -3.36 -6.43
CA ILE A 20 -12.07 -4.35 -5.81
C ILE A 20 -12.87 -5.50 -5.19
N ASN A 21 -14.00 -5.18 -4.53
CA ASN A 21 -14.90 -6.19 -3.98
C ASN A 21 -15.41 -7.15 -5.05
N ASP A 22 -15.82 -6.63 -6.21
CA ASP A 22 -16.29 -7.46 -7.32
C ASP A 22 -15.17 -8.32 -7.90
N ILE A 23 -13.93 -7.82 -7.96
CA ILE A 23 -12.77 -8.61 -8.39
C ILE A 23 -12.56 -9.79 -7.45
N PHE A 24 -12.57 -9.57 -6.12
CA PHE A 24 -12.43 -10.63 -5.13
C PHE A 24 -13.58 -11.64 -5.21
N ASP A 25 -14.81 -11.17 -5.31
CA ASP A 25 -16.00 -12.04 -5.34
C ASP A 25 -16.07 -12.87 -6.63
N LYS A 26 -15.69 -12.31 -7.76
CA LYS A 26 -15.80 -12.95 -9.08
C LYS A 26 -14.57 -13.77 -9.46
N TYR A 27 -13.38 -13.29 -9.17
CA TYR A 27 -12.12 -13.88 -9.65
C TYR A 27 -11.18 -14.33 -8.53
N GLY A 28 -11.44 -13.95 -7.28
CA GLY A 28 -10.63 -14.32 -6.13
C GLY A 28 -9.41 -13.44 -5.89
N GLU A 29 -8.74 -13.69 -4.76
CA GLU A 29 -7.59 -12.89 -4.32
C GLU A 29 -6.40 -12.99 -5.26
N GLU A 30 -6.07 -14.18 -5.76
CA GLU A 30 -4.91 -14.37 -6.63
C GLU A 30 -5.00 -13.51 -7.89
N HIS A 31 -6.17 -13.42 -8.50
CA HIS A 31 -6.39 -12.55 -9.65
C HIS A 31 -6.20 -11.07 -9.29
N PHE A 32 -6.71 -10.63 -8.14
CA PHE A 32 -6.46 -9.28 -7.64
C PHE A 32 -4.96 -9.03 -7.45
N ARG A 33 -4.21 -9.98 -6.88
CA ARG A 33 -2.76 -9.87 -6.69
C ARG A 33 -2.00 -9.83 -8.01
N ASP A 34 -2.49 -10.48 -9.05
CA ASP A 34 -1.92 -10.38 -10.38
C ASP A 34 -2.08 -8.97 -10.95
N LEU A 35 -3.28 -8.39 -10.87
CA LEU A 35 -3.54 -7.01 -11.29
C LEU A 35 -2.70 -6.00 -10.50
N GLU A 36 -2.60 -6.17 -9.17
CA GLU A 36 -1.76 -5.34 -8.30
C GLU A 36 -0.29 -5.37 -8.75
N SER A 37 0.24 -6.56 -9.03
CA SER A 37 1.62 -6.72 -9.53
C SER A 37 1.83 -6.07 -10.91
N GLU A 38 0.87 -6.16 -11.81
CA GLU A 38 0.92 -5.53 -13.13
C GLU A 38 0.91 -4.00 -13.03
N VAL A 39 0.07 -3.44 -12.16
CA VAL A 39 0.02 -2.00 -11.90
C VAL A 39 1.36 -1.52 -11.35
N LEU A 40 1.87 -2.15 -10.30
CA LEU A 40 3.16 -1.78 -9.71
C LEU A 40 4.30 -1.85 -10.72
N ALA A 41 4.37 -2.90 -11.52
CA ALA A 41 5.41 -3.05 -12.54
C ALA A 41 5.33 -1.95 -13.62
N SER A 42 4.13 -1.51 -13.98
CA SER A 42 3.96 -0.48 -15.01
C SER A 42 4.40 0.92 -14.57
N TYR A 43 4.48 1.17 -13.25
CA TYR A 43 4.90 2.46 -12.69
C TYR A 43 6.28 2.44 -12.01
N ALA A 44 6.85 1.27 -11.77
CA ALA A 44 8.10 1.12 -11.00
C ALA A 44 9.30 1.89 -11.58
N SER A 45 9.33 2.11 -12.89
CA SER A 45 10.39 2.86 -13.57
C SER A 45 10.09 4.35 -13.75
N CYS A 46 8.91 4.81 -13.33
CA CYS A 46 8.54 6.22 -13.42
C CYS A 46 9.38 7.06 -12.45
N GLN A 47 9.94 8.15 -12.97
CA GLN A 47 10.68 9.10 -12.16
C GLN A 47 9.75 10.18 -11.59
N GLN A 48 10.10 10.71 -10.42
CA GLN A 48 9.34 11.79 -9.75
C GLN A 48 7.86 11.41 -9.53
N THR A 49 7.61 10.15 -9.19
CA THR A 49 6.28 9.61 -8.99
C THR A 49 6.14 9.06 -7.58
N VAL A 50 5.07 9.44 -6.89
CA VAL A 50 4.65 8.81 -5.63
C VAL A 50 3.68 7.68 -5.96
N ILE A 51 3.99 6.46 -5.53
CA ILE A 51 3.12 5.30 -5.71
C ILE A 51 2.51 4.94 -4.35
N SER A 52 1.19 5.11 -4.22
CA SER A 52 0.43 4.66 -3.06
C SER A 52 0.04 3.19 -3.25
N CYS A 53 0.65 2.32 -2.45
CA CYS A 53 0.46 0.88 -2.54
C CYS A 53 -0.59 0.40 -1.55
N GLY A 54 -1.39 -0.59 -1.92
CA GLY A 54 -2.20 -1.34 -0.97
C GLY A 54 -1.33 -2.12 0.02
N GLY A 55 -1.83 -2.35 1.23
CA GLY A 55 -1.10 -3.07 2.27
C GLY A 55 -0.78 -4.54 1.93
N GLY A 56 -1.35 -5.08 0.89
CA GLY A 56 -1.06 -6.42 0.38
C GLY A 56 0.06 -6.50 -0.64
N ALA A 57 0.61 -5.38 -1.10
CA ALA A 57 1.69 -5.36 -2.08
C ALA A 57 2.92 -6.16 -1.63
N VAL A 58 3.20 -6.19 -0.32
CA VAL A 58 4.31 -6.94 0.29
C VAL A 58 4.13 -8.45 0.29
N LEU A 59 2.94 -8.97 0.01
CA LEU A 59 2.66 -10.42 0.00
C LEU A 59 3.38 -11.15 -1.15
N ARG A 60 3.81 -10.42 -2.16
CA ARG A 60 4.60 -10.96 -3.27
C ARG A 60 5.97 -10.29 -3.33
N GLN A 61 7.02 -11.07 -3.07
CA GLN A 61 8.41 -10.58 -3.10
C GLN A 61 8.75 -9.90 -4.41
N LYS A 62 8.25 -10.41 -5.54
CA LYS A 62 8.48 -9.79 -6.87
C LYS A 62 8.06 -8.32 -6.95
N ASN A 63 7.00 -7.91 -6.23
CA ASN A 63 6.57 -6.51 -6.20
C ASN A 63 7.63 -5.64 -5.53
N ILE A 64 8.17 -6.11 -4.41
CA ILE A 64 9.20 -5.41 -3.64
C ILE A 64 10.50 -5.31 -4.45
N ASP A 65 10.92 -6.39 -5.08
CA ASP A 65 12.11 -6.42 -5.93
C ASP A 65 11.99 -5.43 -7.10
N THR A 66 10.82 -5.41 -7.74
CA THR A 66 10.51 -4.49 -8.84
C THR A 66 10.57 -3.02 -8.39
N LEU A 67 9.92 -2.70 -7.27
CA LEU A 67 9.90 -1.33 -6.73
C LEU A 67 11.30 -0.88 -6.28
N LYS A 68 12.04 -1.72 -5.58
CA LYS A 68 13.39 -1.39 -5.07
C LYS A 68 14.42 -1.12 -6.17
N THR A 69 14.16 -1.55 -7.39
CA THR A 69 15.07 -1.29 -8.50
C THR A 69 15.23 0.21 -8.80
N HIS A 70 14.17 0.98 -8.67
CA HIS A 70 14.15 2.41 -9.04
C HIS A 70 13.53 3.34 -8.00
N SER A 71 13.03 2.80 -6.88
CA SER A 71 12.27 3.57 -5.89
C SER A 71 12.77 3.32 -4.47
N ARG A 72 12.32 4.17 -3.54
CA ARG A 72 12.43 3.96 -2.10
C ARG A 72 11.07 3.61 -1.53
N ILE A 73 11.03 2.64 -0.64
CA ILE A 73 9.81 2.18 -0.01
C ILE A 73 9.72 2.79 1.39
N ILE A 74 8.68 3.60 1.58
CA ILE A 74 8.35 4.21 2.87
C ILE A 74 7.19 3.41 3.46
N LEU A 75 7.40 2.83 4.63
CA LEU A 75 6.35 2.17 5.39
C LEU A 75 5.69 3.19 6.33
N LEU A 76 4.40 3.37 6.16
CA LEU A 76 3.58 4.13 7.10
C LEU A 76 2.98 3.17 8.12
N THR A 77 3.25 3.38 9.40
CA THR A 77 2.70 2.57 10.49
C THR A 77 1.61 3.31 11.26
N ALA A 78 0.70 2.56 11.83
CA ALA A 78 -0.31 3.05 12.76
C ALA A 78 -0.74 1.93 13.71
N SER A 79 -1.24 2.29 14.90
CA SER A 79 -1.83 1.30 15.80
C SER A 79 -3.11 0.70 15.21
N PRO A 80 -3.51 -0.53 15.61
CA PRO A 80 -4.76 -1.13 15.15
C PRO A 80 -5.99 -0.25 15.40
N GLN A 81 -6.01 0.48 16.52
CA GLN A 81 -7.11 1.40 16.83
C GLN A 81 -7.14 2.59 15.85
N THR A 82 -6.00 3.19 15.57
CA THR A 82 -5.90 4.28 14.59
C THR A 82 -6.34 3.83 13.19
N ILE A 83 -5.98 2.62 12.80
CA ILE A 83 -6.42 2.04 11.52
C ILE A 83 -7.93 1.87 11.51
N LEU A 84 -8.51 1.30 12.58
CA LEU A 84 -9.95 1.14 12.69
C LEU A 84 -10.68 2.48 12.57
N ASP A 85 -10.21 3.51 13.27
CA ASP A 85 -10.79 4.84 13.25
C ASP A 85 -10.74 5.47 11.84
N ARG A 86 -9.64 5.25 11.11
CA ARG A 86 -9.45 5.77 9.74
C ARG A 86 -10.26 5.02 8.67
N ILE A 87 -10.45 3.71 8.83
CA ILE A 87 -11.25 2.90 7.91
C ILE A 87 -12.73 3.29 8.03
N GLY A 88 -13.20 3.61 9.25
CA GLY A 88 -14.60 3.95 9.49
C GLY A 88 -15.54 2.83 9.03
N ASP A 89 -16.69 3.21 8.47
CA ASP A 89 -17.72 2.28 7.97
C ASP A 89 -17.53 1.85 6.51
N SER A 90 -16.41 2.24 5.87
CA SER A 90 -16.14 1.89 4.47
C SER A 90 -15.98 0.38 4.29
N ASP A 91 -16.65 -0.20 3.28
CA ASP A 91 -16.56 -1.62 2.93
C ASP A 91 -15.52 -1.91 1.83
N ASP A 92 -14.64 -0.96 1.52
CA ASP A 92 -13.66 -1.04 0.43
C ASP A 92 -12.47 -1.97 0.73
N ARG A 93 -12.49 -2.65 1.89
CA ARG A 93 -11.43 -3.55 2.33
C ARG A 93 -11.93 -5.00 2.41
N PRO A 94 -11.84 -5.80 1.32
CA PRO A 94 -12.39 -7.16 1.26
C PRO A 94 -11.93 -8.07 2.41
N LYS A 95 -10.67 -7.97 2.81
CA LYS A 95 -10.10 -8.77 3.91
C LYS A 95 -10.66 -8.43 5.29
N LEU A 96 -11.23 -7.24 5.45
CA LEU A 96 -11.85 -6.78 6.70
C LEU A 96 -13.38 -6.76 6.64
N ARG A 97 -13.96 -7.20 5.52
CA ARG A 97 -15.42 -7.24 5.35
C ARG A 97 -16.05 -8.09 6.46
N GLY A 98 -16.95 -7.51 7.24
CA GLY A 98 -17.61 -8.16 8.37
C GLY A 98 -16.73 -8.45 9.60
N LYS A 99 -15.46 -8.02 9.60
CA LYS A 99 -14.49 -8.24 10.69
C LYS A 99 -13.77 -6.95 11.10
N LYS A 100 -14.46 -5.81 11.00
CA LYS A 100 -13.89 -4.51 11.38
C LYS A 100 -13.84 -4.38 12.91
N ASN A 101 -12.78 -4.90 13.51
CA ASN A 101 -12.48 -4.69 14.92
C ASN A 101 -10.97 -4.68 15.13
N VAL A 102 -10.56 -4.12 16.25
CA VAL A 102 -9.12 -3.96 16.62
C VAL A 102 -8.38 -5.28 16.58
N LYS A 103 -8.99 -6.36 17.05
CA LYS A 103 -8.36 -7.69 17.10
C LYS A 103 -8.05 -8.23 15.70
N ALA A 104 -9.02 -8.19 14.79
CA ALA A 104 -8.82 -8.67 13.41
C ALA A 104 -7.78 -7.84 12.66
N ILE A 105 -7.73 -6.53 12.89
CA ILE A 105 -6.72 -5.65 12.32
C ILE A 105 -5.33 -6.00 12.89
N ALA A 106 -5.22 -6.18 14.21
CA ALA A 106 -3.96 -6.55 14.86
C ALA A 106 -3.43 -7.92 14.36
N GLU A 107 -4.29 -8.90 14.18
CA GLU A 107 -3.94 -10.22 13.64
C GLU A 107 -3.39 -10.10 12.21
N MET A 108 -4.09 -9.38 11.33
CA MET A 108 -3.63 -9.15 9.96
C MET A 108 -2.30 -8.39 9.90
N MET A 109 -2.11 -7.41 10.77
CA MET A 109 -0.85 -6.68 10.88
C MET A 109 0.29 -7.59 11.33
N ALA A 110 0.06 -8.42 12.35
CA ALA A 110 1.06 -9.36 12.86
C ALA A 110 1.51 -10.38 11.82
N GLU A 111 0.58 -10.88 11.00
CA GLU A 111 0.89 -11.81 9.89
C GLU A 111 1.83 -11.19 8.84
N ARG A 112 1.78 -9.87 8.67
CA ARG A 112 2.53 -9.14 7.63
C ARG A 112 3.71 -8.34 8.17
N GLU A 113 3.87 -8.24 9.48
CA GLU A 113 4.85 -7.35 10.12
C GLU A 113 6.25 -7.55 9.55
N LYS A 114 6.71 -8.81 9.50
CA LYS A 114 8.03 -9.11 8.95
C LYS A 114 8.17 -8.69 7.49
N LEU A 115 7.16 -8.92 6.67
CA LEU A 115 7.17 -8.54 5.25
C LEU A 115 7.24 -7.02 5.09
N TYR A 116 6.52 -6.26 5.91
CA TYR A 116 6.58 -4.80 5.92
C TYR A 116 7.96 -4.29 6.30
N GLN A 117 8.54 -4.83 7.36
CA GLN A 117 9.86 -4.42 7.83
C GLN A 117 10.96 -4.77 6.82
N ASP A 118 10.93 -5.95 6.22
CA ASP A 118 11.89 -6.39 5.20
C ASP A 118 11.78 -5.56 3.91
N ALA A 119 10.59 -5.08 3.58
CA ALA A 119 10.36 -4.24 2.39
C ALA A 119 10.78 -2.79 2.59
N ALA A 120 10.61 -2.23 3.78
CA ALA A 120 10.78 -0.81 4.04
C ALA A 120 12.24 -0.35 3.97
N ASP A 121 12.47 0.77 3.27
CA ASP A 121 13.73 1.52 3.36
C ASP A 121 13.66 2.54 4.51
N VAL A 122 12.46 3.07 4.79
CA VAL A 122 12.18 4.02 5.86
C VAL A 122 10.84 3.70 6.49
N VAL A 123 10.71 3.91 7.79
CA VAL A 123 9.48 3.72 8.55
C VAL A 123 9.05 5.06 9.14
N VAL A 124 7.79 5.43 8.94
CA VAL A 124 7.16 6.63 9.49
C VAL A 124 5.94 6.24 10.31
N ASP A 125 5.97 6.54 11.60
CA ASP A 125 4.80 6.38 12.46
C ASP A 125 3.79 7.50 12.21
N THR A 126 2.54 7.13 12.01
CA THR A 126 1.46 8.07 11.71
C THR A 126 0.48 8.28 12.86
N ASP A 127 0.66 7.59 13.99
CA ASP A 127 -0.22 7.76 15.14
C ASP A 127 -0.18 9.20 15.68
N GLY A 128 -1.36 9.76 15.94
CA GLY A 128 -1.50 11.11 16.48
C GLY A 128 -1.07 12.25 15.56
N LYS A 129 -0.73 11.96 14.30
CA LYS A 129 -0.29 12.97 13.32
C LYS A 129 -1.37 13.26 12.29
N THR A 130 -1.41 14.53 11.86
CA THR A 130 -2.20 14.94 10.70
C THR A 130 -1.51 14.51 9.40
N VAL A 131 -2.26 14.48 8.30
CA VAL A 131 -1.68 14.20 6.97
C VAL A 131 -0.55 15.17 6.65
N LEU A 132 -0.73 16.46 6.95
CA LEU A 132 0.30 17.47 6.72
C LEU A 132 1.59 17.18 7.49
N GLN A 133 1.49 16.85 8.77
CA GLN A 133 2.65 16.49 9.61
C GLN A 133 3.39 15.28 9.07
N ILE A 134 2.66 14.26 8.59
CA ILE A 134 3.26 13.06 7.98
C ILE A 134 4.00 13.45 6.68
N CYS A 135 3.38 14.28 5.82
CA CYS A 135 4.02 14.75 4.59
C CYS A 135 5.28 15.57 4.88
N GLU A 136 5.25 16.48 5.85
CA GLU A 136 6.41 17.27 6.27
C GLU A 136 7.55 16.37 6.77
N GLU A 137 7.23 15.36 7.58
CA GLU A 137 8.21 14.39 8.04
C GLU A 137 8.85 13.62 6.88
N ILE A 138 8.05 13.12 5.93
CA ILE A 138 8.55 12.40 4.74
C ILE A 138 9.49 13.28 3.91
N ILE A 139 9.13 14.54 3.67
CA ILE A 139 9.93 15.48 2.86
C ILE A 139 11.29 15.76 3.52
N THR A 140 11.36 15.77 4.85
CA THR A 140 12.60 16.06 5.60
C THR A 140 13.49 14.82 5.79
N LEU A 141 13.01 13.61 5.45
CA LEU A 141 13.83 12.42 5.52
C LEU A 141 15.01 12.52 4.55
N PRO A 142 16.22 12.08 4.96
CA PRO A 142 17.38 12.03 4.10
C PRO A 142 17.23 10.86 3.10
N ILE A 143 16.18 10.92 2.29
CA ILE A 143 15.96 9.99 1.20
C ILE A 143 16.86 10.44 0.06
N ALA A 144 18.09 9.95 0.04
CA ALA A 144 18.95 10.13 -1.10
C ALA A 144 18.34 9.39 -2.30
N PHE A 145 17.63 10.12 -3.15
CA PHE A 145 17.26 9.64 -4.47
C PHE A 145 18.53 9.60 -5.32
N HIS A 146 19.36 8.59 -5.09
CA HIS A 146 20.46 8.32 -5.99
C HIS A 146 19.85 7.62 -7.20
N GLY A 147 19.69 8.36 -8.28
CA GLY A 147 19.51 7.76 -9.59
C GLY A 147 20.69 6.79 -9.82
N ARG A 148 20.38 5.51 -9.85
CA ARG A 148 21.31 4.48 -10.34
C ARG A 148 21.15 4.34 -11.82
#